data_ffc55e4fd690ae5f82b35ef10bdc54e8
#
_entry.id   ffc55e4fd690ae5f82b35ef10bdc54e8
#
_cell.length_a   1.000
_cell.length_b   1.000
_cell.length_c   1.000
_cell.angle_alpha   90.00
_cell.angle_beta   90.00
_cell.angle_gamma   90.00
#
_symmetry.space_group_name_H-M   'P 1'
#
loop_
_entity.id
_entity.type
_entity.pdbx_description
1 polymer ?
#
loop_
_entity_poly.entity_id
_entity_poly.type
_entity_poly.pdbx_seq_one_letter_code
_entity_poly.pdbx_strand_id
1 'polypeptide(L)'
;MTQEERIAKLNELYKQAASLNEEFPAQLMEKLSIYGQILELLGGMWAAATKDWKLAEAKRRETIATVYSLDPEGTTKDREMKGEMAAAEWRRKEAEYEAEALRWKAAYVATQEQIQILKKKYEHMKEVAKGGI
;
A
#
# COMPACT_ATOMS: atom_id res chain seq x y z
N MET A 1 -7.63 11.93 7.61
CA MET A 1 -6.40 11.47 8.30
C MET A 1 -5.20 11.68 7.38
N THR A 2 -4.17 12.35 7.88
CA THR A 2 -2.93 12.55 7.13
C THR A 2 -2.13 11.25 7.06
N GLN A 3 -1.14 11.20 6.16
CA GLN A 3 -0.23 10.06 6.04
C GLN A 3 0.54 9.84 7.35
N GLU A 4 1.00 10.92 7.97
CA GLU A 4 1.72 10.85 9.25
C GLU A 4 0.84 10.29 10.37
N GLU A 5 -0.42 10.71 10.42
CA GLU A 5 -1.40 10.19 11.40
C GLU A 5 -1.66 8.71 11.18
N ARG A 6 -1.77 8.28 9.92
CA ARG A 6 -1.95 6.86 9.57
C ARG A 6 -0.76 6.02 10.01
N ILE A 7 0.45 6.50 9.77
CA ILE A 7 1.69 5.80 10.16
C ILE A 7 1.78 5.69 11.69
N ALA A 8 1.46 6.77 12.41
CA ALA A 8 1.46 6.78 13.86
C ALA A 8 0.45 5.77 14.42
N LYS A 9 -0.75 5.76 13.85
CA LYS A 9 -1.80 4.81 14.26
C LYS A 9 -1.41 3.37 13.96
N LEU A 10 -0.81 3.14 12.80
CA LEU A 10 -0.32 1.82 12.40
C LEU A 10 0.71 1.28 13.38
N ASN A 11 1.70 2.12 13.75
CA ASN A 11 2.74 1.75 14.70
C ASN A 11 2.15 1.42 16.08
N GLU A 12 1.16 2.20 16.52
CA GLU A 12 0.47 1.94 17.78
C GLU A 12 -0.26 0.59 17.75
N LEU A 13 -0.97 0.30 16.66
CA LEU A 13 -1.68 -0.97 16.49
C LEU A 13 -0.73 -2.17 16.48
N TYR A 14 0.43 -2.05 15.84
CA TYR A 14 1.44 -3.10 15.85
C TYR A 14 1.96 -3.36 17.27
N LYS A 15 2.17 -2.31 18.06
CA LYS A 15 2.59 -2.45 19.45
C LYS A 15 1.52 -3.15 20.29
N GLN A 16 0.26 -2.77 20.12
CA GLN A 16 -0.86 -3.40 20.81
C GLN A 16 -0.94 -4.89 20.45
N ALA A 17 -0.85 -5.20 19.16
CA ALA A 17 -0.90 -6.59 18.70
C ALA A 17 0.25 -7.42 19.27
N ALA A 18 1.46 -6.86 19.31
CA ALA A 18 2.65 -7.55 19.82
C ALA A 18 2.56 -7.84 21.31
N SER A 19 1.79 -7.08 22.08
CA SER A 19 1.61 -7.28 23.52
C SER A 19 0.66 -8.43 23.86
N LEU A 20 -0.07 -8.95 22.89
CA LEU A 20 -1.08 -9.99 23.10
C LEU A 20 -0.50 -11.39 22.91
N ASN A 21 -0.88 -12.31 23.80
CA ASN A 21 -0.43 -13.69 23.76
C ASN A 21 -1.41 -14.54 22.96
N GLU A 22 -0.95 -15.06 21.82
CA GLU A 22 -1.75 -15.88 20.91
C GLU A 22 -2.18 -17.23 21.49
N GLU A 23 -1.56 -17.64 22.59
CA GLU A 23 -1.91 -18.90 23.25
C GLU A 23 -3.22 -18.83 24.05
N PHE A 24 -3.71 -17.63 24.32
CA PHE A 24 -4.98 -17.41 25.01
C PHE A 24 -6.07 -17.01 24.00
N PRO A 25 -7.17 -17.78 23.89
CA PRO A 25 -8.21 -17.50 22.90
C PRO A 25 -8.76 -16.07 22.91
N ALA A 26 -8.99 -15.49 24.09
CA ALA A 26 -9.50 -14.12 24.19
C ALA A 26 -8.50 -13.09 23.66
N GLN A 27 -7.19 -13.29 23.93
CA GLN A 27 -6.15 -12.40 23.43
C GLN A 27 -5.92 -12.58 21.93
N LEU A 28 -6.03 -13.80 21.43
CA LEU A 28 -5.92 -14.10 20.00
C LEU A 28 -7.07 -13.41 19.24
N MET A 29 -8.28 -13.43 19.77
CA MET A 29 -9.44 -12.76 19.17
C MET A 29 -9.25 -11.24 19.13
N GLU A 30 -8.73 -10.66 20.21
CA GLU A 30 -8.39 -9.24 20.26
C GLU A 30 -7.30 -8.89 19.24
N LYS A 31 -6.29 -9.74 19.12
CA LYS A 31 -5.22 -9.57 18.14
C LYS A 31 -5.76 -9.60 16.71
N LEU A 32 -6.70 -10.51 16.41
CA LEU A 32 -7.38 -10.55 15.12
C LEU A 32 -8.12 -9.25 14.82
N SER A 33 -8.81 -8.69 15.80
CA SER A 33 -9.50 -7.41 15.67
C SER A 33 -8.52 -6.28 15.34
N ILE A 34 -7.37 -6.26 16.02
CA ILE A 34 -6.32 -5.25 15.77
C ILE A 34 -5.75 -5.41 14.35
N TYR A 35 -5.49 -6.64 13.92
CA TYR A 35 -5.01 -6.86 12.55
C TYR A 35 -6.03 -6.45 11.49
N GLY A 36 -7.33 -6.55 11.78
CA GLY A 36 -8.38 -6.02 10.92
C GLY A 36 -8.26 -4.50 10.75
N GLN A 37 -7.98 -3.79 11.84
CA GLN A 37 -7.76 -2.35 11.80
C GLN A 37 -6.47 -1.99 11.05
N ILE A 38 -5.42 -2.77 11.22
CA ILE A 38 -4.15 -2.61 10.49
C ILE A 38 -4.40 -2.77 8.99
N LEU A 39 -5.15 -3.80 8.61
CA LEU A 39 -5.47 -4.07 7.20
C LEU A 39 -6.20 -2.89 6.57
N GLU A 40 -7.17 -2.31 7.27
CA GLU A 40 -7.91 -1.15 6.80
C GLU A 40 -6.99 0.06 6.55
N LEU A 41 -6.07 0.34 7.48
CA LEU A 41 -5.10 1.42 7.32
C LEU A 41 -4.16 1.17 6.15
N LEU A 42 -3.65 -0.06 6.00
CA LEU A 42 -2.76 -0.43 4.90
C LEU A 42 -3.49 -0.29 3.55
N GLY A 43 -4.77 -0.67 3.49
CA GLY A 43 -5.58 -0.47 2.31
C GLY A 43 -5.70 1.00 1.92
N GLY A 44 -5.91 1.87 2.90
CA GLY A 44 -5.94 3.32 2.69
C GLY A 44 -4.63 3.88 2.19
N MET A 45 -3.52 3.39 2.72
CA MET A 45 -2.17 3.81 2.29
C MET A 45 -1.86 3.34 0.86
N TRP A 46 -2.23 2.12 0.55
CA TRP A 46 -2.07 1.58 -0.80
C TRP A 46 -2.89 2.39 -1.81
N ALA A 47 -4.15 2.69 -1.48
CA ALA A 47 -5.02 3.48 -2.35
C ALA A 47 -4.45 4.90 -2.57
N ALA A 48 -3.98 5.56 -1.52
CA ALA A 48 -3.40 6.90 -1.61
C ALA A 48 -2.13 6.90 -2.47
N ALA A 49 -1.24 5.93 -2.27
CA ALA A 49 -0.01 5.81 -3.06
C ALA A 49 -0.31 5.51 -4.53
N THR A 50 -1.32 4.66 -4.81
CA THR A 50 -1.74 4.36 -6.18
C THR A 50 -2.29 5.60 -6.87
N LYS A 51 -3.05 6.42 -6.16
CA LYS A 51 -3.54 7.68 -6.70
C LYS A 51 -2.39 8.61 -7.08
N ASP A 52 -1.40 8.78 -6.21
CA ASP A 52 -0.24 9.62 -6.48
C ASP A 52 0.54 9.11 -7.70
N TRP A 53 0.73 7.80 -7.80
CA TRP A 53 1.37 7.16 -8.94
C TRP A 53 0.62 7.47 -10.24
N LYS A 54 -0.70 7.27 -10.25
CA LYS A 54 -1.52 7.50 -11.45
C LYS A 54 -1.56 8.97 -11.84
N LEU A 55 -1.55 9.89 -10.88
CA LEU A 55 -1.48 11.33 -11.16
C LEU A 55 -0.13 11.71 -11.76
N ALA A 56 0.97 11.16 -11.27
CA ALA A 56 2.30 11.41 -11.83
C ALA A 56 2.40 10.86 -13.25
N GLU A 57 1.84 9.68 -13.52
CA GLU A 57 1.75 9.11 -14.87
C GLU A 57 0.99 10.02 -15.81
N ALA A 58 -0.17 10.52 -15.38
CA ALA A 58 -0.97 11.46 -16.17
C ALA A 58 -0.23 12.76 -16.45
N LYS A 59 0.49 13.29 -15.46
CA LYS A 59 1.30 14.50 -15.62
C LYS A 59 2.47 14.29 -16.59
N ARG A 60 3.10 13.14 -16.54
CA ARG A 60 4.16 12.78 -17.49
C ARG A 60 3.64 12.79 -18.92
N ARG A 61 2.52 12.09 -19.14
CA ARG A 61 1.91 12.00 -20.47
C ARG A 61 1.44 13.37 -20.98
N GLU A 62 0.82 14.16 -20.12
CA GLU A 62 0.39 15.52 -20.44
C GLU A 62 1.56 16.42 -20.83
N THR A 63 2.66 16.35 -20.08
CA THR A 63 3.86 17.14 -20.35
C THR A 63 4.46 16.79 -21.70
N ILE A 64 4.58 15.50 -22.02
CA ILE A 64 5.10 15.03 -23.32
C ILE A 64 4.22 15.53 -24.46
N ALA A 65 2.91 15.38 -24.32
CA ALA A 65 1.96 15.80 -25.35
C ALA A 65 1.97 17.32 -25.57
N THR A 66 2.08 18.09 -24.48
CA THR A 66 2.12 19.56 -24.54
C THR A 66 3.38 20.03 -25.26
N VAL A 67 4.54 19.52 -24.90
CA VAL A 67 5.81 19.88 -25.53
C VAL A 67 5.79 19.49 -27.02
N TYR A 68 5.28 18.31 -27.35
CA TYR A 68 5.17 17.86 -28.74
C TYR A 68 4.30 18.80 -29.57
N SER A 69 3.19 19.29 -29.01
CA SER A 69 2.26 20.20 -29.70
C SER A 69 2.79 21.61 -29.83
N LEU A 70 3.55 22.10 -28.85
CA LEU A 70 4.05 23.49 -28.83
C LEU A 70 5.31 23.71 -29.66
N ASP A 71 6.04 22.66 -30.02
CA ASP A 71 7.26 22.74 -30.81
C ASP A 71 7.10 21.92 -32.09
N PRO A 72 6.51 22.55 -33.16
CA PRO A 72 6.26 21.84 -34.42
C PRO A 72 7.49 21.65 -35.28
N GLU A 73 8.63 22.21 -34.90
CA GLU A 73 9.88 22.10 -35.67
C GLU A 73 10.68 20.88 -35.27
N GLY A 74 11.41 20.33 -36.23
CA GLY A 74 12.24 19.16 -36.01
C GLY A 74 11.57 17.87 -36.45
N THR A 75 12.31 16.78 -36.35
CA THR A 75 11.78 15.45 -36.66
C THR A 75 10.87 14.98 -35.52
N THR A 76 10.06 13.97 -35.82
CA THR A 76 9.20 13.33 -34.79
C THR A 76 10.06 12.85 -33.62
N LYS A 77 11.22 12.26 -33.90
CA LYS A 77 12.14 11.78 -32.87
C LYS A 77 12.67 12.92 -31.98
N ASP A 78 13.05 14.06 -32.59
CA ASP A 78 13.55 15.22 -31.85
C ASP A 78 12.46 15.79 -30.93
N ARG A 79 11.23 15.85 -31.41
CA ARG A 79 10.08 16.34 -30.65
C ARG A 79 9.74 15.43 -29.48
N GLU A 80 9.79 14.12 -29.71
CA GLU A 80 9.58 13.11 -28.64
C GLU A 80 10.66 13.22 -27.57
N MET A 81 11.92 13.40 -27.98
CA MET A 81 13.05 13.54 -27.07
C MET A 81 12.92 14.77 -26.19
N LYS A 82 12.51 15.90 -26.74
CA LYS A 82 12.24 17.13 -26.00
C LYS A 82 11.13 16.91 -24.96
N GLY A 83 10.07 16.22 -25.34
CA GLY A 83 8.98 15.86 -24.46
C GLY A 83 9.44 14.98 -23.30
N GLU A 84 10.25 13.98 -23.56
CA GLU A 84 10.81 13.09 -22.54
C GLU A 84 11.73 13.86 -21.58
N MET A 85 12.54 14.77 -22.08
CA MET A 85 13.40 15.60 -21.24
C MET A 85 12.58 16.50 -20.31
N ALA A 86 11.52 17.12 -20.85
CA ALA A 86 10.64 17.97 -20.07
C ALA A 86 9.88 17.18 -18.99
N ALA A 87 9.58 15.90 -19.25
CA ALA A 87 8.83 15.05 -18.35
C ALA A 87 9.72 14.25 -17.39
N ALA A 88 11.05 14.42 -17.43
CA ALA A 88 11.98 13.61 -16.64
C ALA A 88 11.68 13.62 -15.13
N GLU A 89 11.29 14.78 -14.58
CA GLU A 89 10.94 14.88 -13.17
C GLU A 89 9.67 14.08 -12.83
N TRP A 90 8.67 14.15 -13.70
CA TRP A 90 7.44 13.40 -13.52
C TRP A 90 7.66 11.90 -13.64
N ARG A 91 8.56 11.48 -14.54
CA ARG A 91 8.95 10.09 -14.68
C ARG A 91 9.60 9.56 -13.40
N ARG A 92 10.44 10.38 -12.77
CA ARG A 92 11.08 10.04 -11.50
C ARG A 92 10.05 9.91 -10.38
N LYS A 93 9.13 10.87 -10.29
CA LYS A 93 8.04 10.84 -9.30
C LYS A 93 7.13 9.64 -9.51
N GLU A 94 6.80 9.33 -10.77
CA GLU A 94 6.02 8.14 -11.11
C GLU A 94 6.67 6.87 -10.58
N ALA A 95 7.97 6.72 -10.79
CA ALA A 95 8.73 5.56 -10.30
C ALA A 95 8.73 5.48 -8.77
N GLU A 96 8.91 6.60 -8.08
CA GLU A 96 8.90 6.67 -6.62
C GLU A 96 7.53 6.30 -6.05
N TYR A 97 6.47 6.86 -6.63
CA TYR A 97 5.10 6.59 -6.19
C TYR A 97 4.67 5.16 -6.52
N GLU A 98 5.11 4.60 -7.64
CA GLU A 98 4.87 3.21 -7.99
C GLU A 98 5.51 2.28 -6.95
N ALA A 99 6.77 2.53 -6.60
CA ALA A 99 7.48 1.75 -5.59
C ALA A 99 6.77 1.82 -4.23
N GLU A 100 6.29 3.00 -3.86
CA GLU A 100 5.52 3.21 -2.64
C GLU A 100 4.22 2.41 -2.65
N ALA A 101 3.47 2.46 -3.76
CA ALA A 101 2.22 1.73 -3.91
C ALA A 101 2.45 0.22 -3.80
N LEU A 102 3.49 -0.30 -4.43
CA LEU A 102 3.83 -1.72 -4.38
C LEU A 102 4.23 -2.16 -2.97
N ARG A 103 4.91 -1.31 -2.22
CA ARG A 103 5.30 -1.58 -0.84
C ARG A 103 4.06 -1.72 0.06
N TRP A 104 3.11 -0.79 -0.04
CA TRP A 104 1.87 -0.85 0.74
C TRP A 104 1.00 -2.04 0.33
N LYS A 105 0.98 -2.36 -0.96
CA LYS A 105 0.29 -3.56 -1.45
C LYS A 105 0.88 -4.82 -0.82
N ALA A 106 2.20 -4.95 -0.81
CA ALA A 106 2.88 -6.10 -0.22
C ALA A 106 2.56 -6.25 1.27
N ALA A 107 2.57 -5.15 2.02
CA ALA A 107 2.20 -5.14 3.43
C ALA A 107 0.73 -5.55 3.64
N TYR A 108 -0.16 -5.07 2.78
CA TYR A 108 -1.58 -5.42 2.81
C TYR A 108 -1.79 -6.93 2.61
N VAL A 109 -1.17 -7.49 1.58
CA VAL A 109 -1.28 -8.92 1.26
C VAL A 109 -0.70 -9.78 2.39
N ALA A 110 0.47 -9.42 2.92
CA ALA A 110 1.09 -10.12 4.03
C ALA A 110 0.18 -10.12 5.28
N THR A 111 -0.48 -9.00 5.54
CA THR A 111 -1.41 -8.89 6.67
C THR A 111 -2.65 -9.76 6.46
N GLN A 112 -3.19 -9.83 5.24
CA GLN A 112 -4.29 -10.74 4.92
C GLN A 112 -3.92 -12.19 5.20
N GLU A 113 -2.72 -12.60 4.82
CA GLU A 113 -2.22 -13.95 5.07
C GLU A 113 -2.07 -14.22 6.56
N GLN A 114 -1.55 -13.25 7.31
CA GLN A 114 -1.40 -13.35 8.76
C GLN A 114 -2.76 -13.50 9.44
N ILE A 115 -3.75 -12.77 9.01
CA ILE A 115 -5.12 -12.88 9.52
C ILE A 115 -5.66 -14.31 9.31
N GLN A 116 -5.44 -14.89 8.13
CA GLN A 116 -5.90 -16.25 7.85
C GLN A 116 -5.21 -17.28 8.74
N ILE A 117 -3.92 -17.11 8.99
CA ILE A 117 -3.16 -17.99 9.90
C ILE A 117 -3.74 -17.91 11.32
N LEU A 118 -3.98 -16.70 11.81
CA LEU A 118 -4.53 -16.50 13.16
C LEU A 118 -5.96 -17.03 13.28
N LYS A 119 -6.79 -16.90 12.23
CA LYS A 119 -8.13 -17.48 12.21
C LYS A 119 -8.09 -19.00 12.33
N LYS A 120 -7.22 -19.66 11.60
CA LYS A 120 -7.03 -21.12 11.67
C LYS A 120 -6.58 -21.54 13.04
N LYS A 121 -5.66 -20.79 13.64
CA LYS A 121 -5.18 -21.05 15.00
C LYS A 121 -6.32 -20.95 16.01
N TYR A 122 -7.14 -19.92 15.89
CA TYR A 122 -8.31 -19.72 16.76
C TYR A 122 -9.31 -20.87 16.64
N GLU A 123 -9.63 -21.30 15.42
CA GLU A 123 -10.53 -22.41 15.16
C GLU A 123 -10.01 -23.72 15.76
N HIS A 124 -8.70 -23.99 15.63
CA HIS A 124 -8.05 -25.14 16.23
C HIS A 124 -8.18 -25.10 17.76
N MET A 125 -7.95 -23.97 18.37
CA MET A 125 -8.08 -23.81 19.83
C MET A 125 -9.52 -24.07 20.30
N LYS A 126 -10.51 -23.63 19.53
CA LYS A 126 -11.92 -23.90 19.82
C LYS A 126 -12.24 -25.41 19.76
N GLU A 127 -11.71 -26.09 18.76
CA GLU A 127 -11.89 -27.53 18.58
C GLU A 127 -11.27 -28.30 19.76
N VAL A 128 -10.07 -27.95 20.15
CA VAL A 128 -9.40 -28.53 21.32
C VAL A 128 -10.21 -28.32 22.60
N ALA A 129 -10.73 -27.10 22.79
CA ALA A 129 -11.54 -26.76 23.97
C ALA A 129 -12.85 -27.54 24.03
N LYS A 130 -13.37 -27.99 22.88
CA LYS A 130 -14.58 -28.84 22.81
C LYS A 130 -14.27 -30.30 23.04
N GLY A 131 -13.01 -30.67 23.30
CA GLY A 131 -12.62 -32.06 23.51
C GLY A 131 -12.57 -32.89 22.23
N GLY A 132 -12.47 -32.21 21.08
CA GLY A 132 -12.50 -32.84 19.76
C GLY A 132 -11.20 -33.52 19.32
N ILE A 133 -10.27 -33.73 20.23
CA ILE A 133 -8.99 -34.40 19.94
C ILE A 133 -8.74 -35.54 20.88
#